data_0649cd9eabd30b2df2d0869ff4994465
#
_entry.id   0649cd9eabd30b2df2d0869ff4994465
#
_cell.length_a   1.000
_cell.length_b   1.000
_cell.length_c   1.000
_cell.angle_alpha   90.00
_cell.angle_beta   90.00
_cell.angle_gamma   90.00
#
_symmetry.space_group_name_H-M   'P 1'
#
loop_
_entity.id
_entity.type
_entity.pdbx_description
1 polymer ?
#
loop_
_entity_poly.entity_id
_entity_poly.type
_entity_poly.pdbx_seq_one_letter_code
_entity_poly.pdbx_strand_id
1 'polypeptide(L)'
;MFTHKTDLNIPEIKAKTTDGVRLYETPEGNFYPSITTVLKDRGKKGLYEWRERVGDDVANYVSRKSATRGTQVHHYCEKYLDNGYENEDWNEYKKGRFLSYCLFSQLKPYL
;
A
#
# COMPACT_ATOMS: atom_id res chain seq x y z
N MET A 1 -0.68 -4.91 22.39
CA MET A 1 0.20 -5.83 21.66
C MET A 1 -0.65 -6.87 20.95
N PHE A 2 -0.36 -7.12 19.69
CA PHE A 2 -1.11 -8.10 18.89
C PHE A 2 -0.55 -9.49 19.10
N THR A 3 -1.45 -10.48 19.13
CA THR A 3 -1.08 -11.90 19.15
C THR A 3 -1.20 -12.44 17.74
N HIS A 4 -0.09 -12.89 17.17
CA HIS A 4 -0.06 -13.45 15.83
C HIS A 4 -0.31 -14.96 15.86
N LYS A 5 -1.19 -15.44 14.98
CA LYS A 5 -1.33 -16.88 14.74
C LYS A 5 -0.19 -17.34 13.82
N THR A 6 0.67 -18.19 14.33
CA THR A 6 1.82 -18.73 13.60
C THR A 6 1.55 -20.10 12.98
N ASP A 7 0.41 -20.71 13.29
CA ASP A 7 -0.03 -22.03 12.83
C ASP A 7 -0.85 -22.02 11.53
N LEU A 8 -1.02 -20.83 10.93
CA LEU A 8 -1.69 -20.68 9.66
C LEU A 8 -0.75 -21.11 8.53
N ASN A 9 -1.04 -22.26 7.94
CA ASN A 9 -0.30 -22.74 6.76
C ASN A 9 -0.83 -22.03 5.50
N ILE A 10 -0.51 -20.74 5.37
CA ILE A 10 -0.89 -19.94 4.20
C ILE A 10 0.25 -20.05 3.19
N PRO A 11 -0.01 -20.55 1.96
CA PRO A 11 1.02 -20.64 0.94
C PRO A 11 1.50 -19.24 0.52
N GLU A 12 2.80 -19.08 0.36
CA GLU A 12 3.36 -17.85 -0.18
C GLU A 12 3.10 -17.78 -1.69
N ILE A 13 2.35 -16.77 -2.12
CA ILE A 13 2.01 -16.56 -3.52
C ILE A 13 2.82 -15.38 -4.04
N LYS A 14 3.64 -15.64 -5.06
CA LYS A 14 4.48 -14.61 -5.70
C LYS A 14 3.84 -14.08 -6.97
N ALA A 15 3.97 -12.77 -7.17
CA ALA A 15 3.52 -12.13 -8.39
C ALA A 15 4.50 -12.39 -9.54
N LYS A 16 3.94 -12.66 -10.73
CA LYS A 16 4.65 -12.64 -12.01
C LYS A 16 4.11 -11.54 -12.89
N THR A 17 4.98 -10.80 -13.55
CA THR A 17 4.58 -9.81 -14.57
C THR A 17 4.83 -10.41 -15.94
N THR A 18 3.75 -10.58 -16.71
CA THR A 18 3.77 -11.08 -18.08
C THR A 18 3.04 -10.08 -18.98
N ASP A 19 3.68 -9.62 -20.06
CA ASP A 19 3.14 -8.63 -21.00
C ASP A 19 2.61 -7.35 -20.31
N GLY A 20 3.32 -6.88 -19.27
CA GLY A 20 2.95 -5.70 -18.50
C GLY A 20 1.80 -5.91 -17.51
N VAL A 21 1.25 -7.12 -17.42
CA VAL A 21 0.20 -7.47 -16.47
C VAL A 21 0.79 -8.26 -15.30
N ARG A 22 0.52 -7.80 -14.08
CA ARG A 22 0.94 -8.47 -12.85
C ARG A 22 -0.14 -9.46 -12.42
N LEU A 23 0.23 -10.74 -12.40
CA LEU A 23 -0.64 -11.84 -12.02
C LEU A 23 -0.06 -12.63 -10.85
N TYR A 24 -0.91 -13.25 -10.08
CA TYR A 24 -0.58 -14.16 -9.00
C TYR A 24 -0.97 -15.58 -9.39
N GLU A 25 0.00 -16.50 -9.29
CA GLU A 25 -0.23 -17.92 -9.55
C GLU A 25 -0.67 -18.61 -8.25
N THR A 26 -1.81 -19.29 -8.29
CA THR A 26 -2.29 -20.12 -7.18
C THR A 26 -1.60 -21.47 -7.15
N PRO A 27 -1.64 -22.21 -6.01
CA PRO A 27 -1.11 -23.57 -5.96
C PRO A 27 -1.69 -24.53 -7.00
N GLU A 28 -2.93 -24.28 -7.45
CA GLU A 28 -3.62 -25.05 -8.50
C GLU A 28 -3.19 -24.67 -9.92
N GLY A 29 -2.30 -23.71 -10.07
CA GLY A 29 -1.79 -23.25 -11.38
C GLY A 29 -2.67 -22.22 -12.09
N ASN A 30 -3.63 -21.61 -11.41
CA ASN A 30 -4.46 -20.55 -11.97
C ASN A 30 -3.79 -19.17 -11.76
N PHE A 31 -4.03 -18.24 -12.68
CA PHE A 31 -3.48 -16.89 -12.63
C PHE A 31 -4.60 -15.87 -12.42
N TYR A 32 -4.42 -15.02 -11.42
CA TYR A 32 -5.39 -13.98 -11.06
C TYR A 32 -4.70 -12.62 -10.89
N PRO A 33 -5.33 -11.51 -11.36
CA PRO A 33 -4.88 -10.17 -11.03
C PRO A 33 -5.15 -9.86 -9.55
N SER A 34 -4.38 -8.92 -8.99
CA SER A 34 -4.68 -8.41 -7.65
C SER A 34 -5.97 -7.57 -7.65
N ILE A 35 -6.60 -7.47 -6.48
CA ILE A 35 -7.76 -6.59 -6.30
C ILE A 35 -7.43 -5.13 -6.66
N THR A 36 -6.23 -4.67 -6.36
CA THR A 36 -5.77 -3.32 -6.72
C THR A 36 -5.66 -3.12 -8.23
N THR A 37 -5.28 -4.15 -8.99
CA THR A 37 -5.28 -4.12 -10.46
C THR A 37 -6.69 -3.96 -11.01
N VAL A 38 -7.66 -4.69 -10.47
CA VAL A 38 -9.08 -4.59 -10.86
C VAL A 38 -9.65 -3.21 -10.54
N LEU A 39 -9.39 -2.71 -9.32
CA LEU A 39 -9.86 -1.39 -8.88
C LEU A 39 -9.23 -0.26 -9.70
N LYS A 40 -7.96 -0.37 -10.07
CA LYS A 40 -7.27 0.59 -10.92
C LYS A 40 -7.94 0.70 -12.30
N ASP A 41 -8.35 -0.40 -12.88
CA ASP A 41 -9.04 -0.40 -14.16
C ASP A 41 -10.39 0.33 -14.08
N ARG A 42 -11.15 0.09 -13.04
CA ARG A 42 -12.43 0.80 -12.79
C ARG A 42 -12.24 2.31 -12.58
N GLY A 43 -11.12 2.72 -12.00
CA GLY A 43 -10.81 4.13 -11.72
C GLY A 43 -10.20 4.91 -12.89
N LYS A 44 -9.86 4.27 -14.00
CA LYS A 44 -9.14 4.87 -15.13
C LYS A 44 -9.81 6.13 -15.68
N LYS A 45 -11.11 6.09 -15.90
CA LYS A 45 -11.86 7.20 -16.49
C LYS A 45 -11.78 8.46 -15.61
N GLY A 46 -12.08 8.33 -14.32
CA GLY A 46 -12.02 9.45 -13.39
C GLY A 46 -10.61 10.02 -13.23
N LEU A 47 -9.58 9.14 -13.22
CA LEU A 47 -8.19 9.57 -13.18
C LEU A 47 -7.80 10.33 -14.44
N TYR A 48 -8.21 9.87 -15.62
CA TYR A 48 -7.96 10.56 -16.88
C TYR A 48 -8.61 11.94 -16.90
N GLU A 49 -9.90 12.06 -16.58
CA GLU A 49 -10.63 13.33 -16.51
C GLU A 49 -10.01 14.32 -15.52
N TRP A 50 -9.54 13.83 -14.37
CA TRP A 50 -8.81 14.64 -13.41
C TRP A 50 -7.48 15.13 -13.97
N ARG A 51 -6.70 14.27 -14.62
CA ARG A 51 -5.41 14.65 -15.24
C ARG A 51 -5.59 15.71 -16.33
N GLU A 52 -6.59 15.57 -17.17
CA GLU A 52 -6.93 16.56 -18.20
C GLU A 52 -7.26 17.94 -17.58
N ARG A 53 -7.97 17.91 -16.44
CA ARG A 53 -8.37 19.16 -15.76
C ARG A 53 -7.20 19.88 -15.09
N VAL A 54 -6.28 19.19 -14.46
CA VAL A 54 -5.18 19.78 -13.67
C VAL A 54 -3.86 19.93 -14.46
N GLY A 55 -3.72 19.20 -15.56
CA GLY A 55 -2.51 19.13 -16.34
C GLY A 55 -1.51 18.06 -15.85
N ASP A 56 -0.63 17.61 -16.75
CA ASP A 56 0.28 16.49 -16.47
C ASP A 56 1.30 16.80 -15.37
N ASP A 57 1.86 18.01 -15.33
CA ASP A 57 2.87 18.38 -14.33
C ASP A 57 2.30 18.33 -12.92
N VAL A 58 1.11 18.91 -12.71
CA VAL A 58 0.41 18.89 -11.44
C VAL A 58 -0.01 17.46 -11.09
N ALA A 59 -0.57 16.73 -12.04
CA ALA A 59 -1.00 15.34 -11.84
C ALA A 59 0.18 14.44 -11.43
N ASN A 60 1.33 14.56 -12.08
CA ASN A 60 2.52 13.79 -11.77
C ASN A 60 3.09 14.15 -10.39
N TYR A 61 3.10 15.43 -10.03
CA TYR A 61 3.54 15.88 -8.71
C TYR A 61 2.65 15.31 -7.61
N VAL A 62 1.33 15.45 -7.73
CA VAL A 62 0.35 14.94 -6.76
C VAL A 62 0.45 13.42 -6.63
N SER A 63 0.52 12.72 -7.76
CA SER A 63 0.62 11.25 -7.78
C SER A 63 1.87 10.75 -7.05
N ARG A 64 3.04 11.37 -7.29
CA ARG A 64 4.28 11.00 -6.58
C ARG A 64 4.19 11.26 -5.08
N LYS A 65 3.70 12.43 -4.69
CA LYS A 65 3.54 12.78 -3.27
C LYS A 65 2.56 11.84 -2.56
N SER A 66 1.44 11.52 -3.20
CA SER A 66 0.43 10.61 -2.66
C SER A 66 0.97 9.17 -2.55
N ALA A 67 1.68 8.69 -3.56
CA ALA A 67 2.29 7.35 -3.54
C ALA A 67 3.34 7.23 -2.41
N THR A 68 4.22 8.21 -2.25
CA THR A 68 5.21 8.23 -1.17
C THR A 68 4.53 8.22 0.19
N ARG A 69 3.52 9.06 0.38
CA ARG A 69 2.75 9.13 1.62
C ARG A 69 2.03 7.82 1.91
N GLY A 70 1.39 7.24 0.90
CA GLY A 70 0.70 5.94 1.02
C GLY A 70 1.66 4.83 1.46
N THR A 71 2.84 4.73 0.84
CA THR A 71 3.86 3.77 1.23
C THR A 71 4.31 3.96 2.68
N GLN A 72 4.49 5.19 3.12
CA GLN A 72 4.87 5.50 4.49
C GLN A 72 3.79 5.12 5.49
N VAL A 73 2.51 5.42 5.20
CA VAL A 73 1.37 5.05 6.06
C VAL A 73 1.25 3.52 6.16
N HIS A 74 1.33 2.82 5.04
CA HIS A 74 1.35 1.35 5.02
C HIS A 74 2.44 0.78 5.92
N HIS A 75 3.65 1.32 5.83
CA HIS A 75 4.75 0.87 6.66
C HIS A 75 4.52 1.13 8.16
N TYR A 76 3.92 2.26 8.53
CA TYR A 76 3.53 2.51 9.91
C TYR A 76 2.49 1.50 10.42
N CYS A 77 1.48 1.20 9.61
CA CYS A 77 0.46 0.20 9.96
C CYS A 77 1.09 -1.20 10.11
N GLU A 78 1.93 -1.59 9.17
CA GLU A 78 2.65 -2.87 9.21
C GLU A 78 3.48 -3.01 10.49
N LYS A 79 4.33 -2.03 10.77
CA LYS A 79 5.15 -2.02 12.00
C LYS A 79 4.32 -2.06 13.27
N TYR A 80 3.19 -1.36 13.30
CA TYR A 80 2.30 -1.38 14.44
C TYR A 80 1.67 -2.77 14.64
N LEU A 81 1.18 -3.39 13.58
CA LEU A 81 0.58 -4.73 13.63
C LEU A 81 1.62 -5.81 13.96
N ASP A 82 2.86 -5.64 13.54
CA ASP A 82 3.98 -6.53 13.87
C ASP A 82 4.58 -6.31 15.27
N ASN A 83 3.93 -5.49 16.11
CA ASN A 83 4.40 -5.13 17.45
C ASN A 83 5.76 -4.38 17.47
N GLY A 84 6.17 -3.79 16.35
CA GLY A 84 7.39 -2.99 16.23
C GLY A 84 7.26 -1.53 16.67
N TYR A 85 6.10 -1.13 17.17
CA TYR A 85 5.80 0.27 17.49
C TYR A 85 6.64 0.85 18.61
N GLU A 86 7.06 0.05 19.57
CA GLU A 86 7.84 0.47 20.77
C GLU A 86 9.35 0.42 20.54
N ASN A 87 9.81 0.09 19.34
CA ASN A 87 11.22 0.01 19.02
C ASN A 87 11.85 1.40 18.86
N GLU A 88 13.13 1.60 19.29
CA GLU A 88 13.84 2.89 19.18
C GLU A 88 13.89 3.43 17.74
N ASP A 89 14.02 2.58 16.77
CA ASP A 89 14.00 2.90 15.33
C ASP A 89 12.72 3.61 14.89
N TRP A 90 11.64 3.41 15.63
CA TRP A 90 10.36 4.05 15.35
C TRP A 90 10.40 5.58 15.46
N ASN A 91 11.18 6.11 16.38
CA ASN A 91 11.33 7.56 16.56
C ASN A 91 12.13 8.20 15.43
N GLU A 92 13.15 7.52 14.91
CA GLU A 92 13.86 7.94 13.70
C GLU A 92 12.95 7.89 12.46
N TYR A 93 12.09 6.90 12.38
CA TYR A 93 11.14 6.73 11.31
C TYR A 93 10.16 7.89 11.16
N LYS A 94 9.83 8.56 12.27
CA LYS A 94 8.92 9.72 12.30
C LYS A 94 9.54 10.98 11.72
N LYS A 95 10.85 11.12 11.72
CA LYS A 95 11.55 12.30 11.20
C LYS A 95 11.28 12.47 9.72
N GLY A 96 10.83 13.65 9.32
CA GLY A 96 10.52 13.97 7.91
C GLY A 96 9.24 13.35 7.34
N ARG A 97 8.45 12.65 8.15
CA ARG A 97 7.23 11.94 7.71
C ARG A 97 6.00 12.35 8.52
N PHE A 98 5.96 13.59 8.94
CA PHE A 98 4.93 14.09 9.88
C PHE A 98 3.50 13.84 9.39
N LEU A 99 3.18 14.16 8.14
CA LEU A 99 1.82 13.96 7.58
C LEU A 99 1.43 12.47 7.53
N SER A 100 2.37 11.62 7.14
CA SER A 100 2.14 10.17 7.10
C SER A 100 1.92 9.60 8.49
N TYR A 101 2.64 10.10 9.48
CA TYR A 101 2.44 9.74 10.88
C TYR A 101 1.08 10.21 11.41
N CYS A 102 0.65 11.43 11.08
CA CYS A 102 -0.67 11.94 11.45
C CYS A 102 -1.81 11.07 10.88
N LEU A 103 -1.70 10.68 9.61
CA LEU A 103 -2.66 9.78 8.97
C LEU A 103 -2.68 8.40 9.65
N PHE A 104 -1.51 7.83 9.92
CA PHE A 104 -1.42 6.58 10.68
C PHE A 104 -2.07 6.70 12.06
N SER A 105 -1.83 7.80 12.78
CA SER A 105 -2.42 8.02 14.11
C SER A 105 -3.94 8.06 14.09
N GLN A 106 -4.53 8.53 13.00
CA GLN A 106 -5.98 8.50 12.79
C GLN A 106 -6.49 7.09 12.48
N LEU A 107 -5.71 6.26 11.81
CA LEU A 107 -6.06 4.87 11.48
C LEU A 107 -5.87 3.91 12.66
N LYS A 108 -4.88 4.18 13.50
CA LYS A 108 -4.48 3.31 14.61
C LYS A 108 -5.63 2.79 15.48
N PRO A 109 -6.66 3.58 15.86
CA PRO A 109 -7.78 3.09 16.66
C PRO A 109 -8.63 2.01 15.97
N TYR A 110 -8.51 1.86 14.65
CA TYR A 110 -9.28 0.91 13.83
C TYR A 110 -8.47 -0.35 13.47
N LEU A 111 -7.21 -0.38 13.82
CA LEU A 111 -6.31 -1.52 13.65
C LEU A 111 -6.29 -2.39 14.90
#